data_7c8e2c26ad5e46da6f49544c0476e7d4
#
_entry.id   7c8e2c26ad5e46da6f49544c0476e7d4
#
_cell.length_a   1.000
_cell.length_b   1.000
_cell.length_c   1.000
_cell.angle_alpha   90.00
_cell.angle_beta   90.00
_cell.angle_gamma   90.00
#
_symmetry.space_group_name_H-M   'P 1'
#
loop_
_entity.id
_entity.type
_entity.pdbx_description
1 polymer ?
#
loop_
_entity_poly.entity_id
_entity_poly.type
_entity_poly.pdbx_seq_one_letter_code
_entity_poly.pdbx_strand_id
1 'polypeptide(L)'
;AVFYPLSLRQVAADAALQQINLNFQQGAAWRVLRTVDGTPAWAWKTCTNAQELTAMLIGRLAIEATQLLVSGDLRALKCCTATDCDWIFLDISKNKLRKWCQMSVCGSREKLSRLKTQETRREVHSDGSDLYRLGDVTTL
;
A
#
# COMPACT_ATOMS: atom_id res chain seq x y z
N ALA A 1 12.34 -3.98 4.52
CA ALA A 1 11.09 -4.56 4.07
C ALA A 1 11.08 -4.69 2.54
N VAL A 2 10.53 -5.79 2.00
CA VAL A 2 10.59 -6.13 0.57
C VAL A 2 9.54 -5.36 -0.24
N PHE A 3 8.30 -5.33 0.23
CA PHE A 3 7.18 -4.83 -0.56
C PHE A 3 7.15 -3.32 -0.76
N TYR A 4 7.69 -2.55 0.16
CA TYR A 4 7.70 -1.09 0.05
C TYR A 4 8.55 -0.60 -1.14
N PRO A 5 9.83 -0.99 -1.29
CA PRO A 5 10.61 -0.65 -2.48
C PRO A 5 9.94 -1.11 -3.78
N LEU A 6 9.40 -2.33 -3.80
CA LEU A 6 8.71 -2.86 -4.98
C LEU A 6 7.47 -2.04 -5.35
N SER A 7 6.73 -1.51 -4.38
CA SER A 7 5.58 -0.62 -4.63
C SER A 7 5.99 0.71 -5.29
N LEU A 8 7.24 1.13 -5.09
CA LEU A 8 7.87 2.30 -5.70
C LEU A 8 8.67 1.98 -6.98
N ARG A 9 8.55 0.74 -7.51
CA ARG A 9 9.31 0.26 -8.67
C ARG A 9 10.82 0.19 -8.45
N GLN A 10 11.23 0.07 -7.22
CA GLN A 10 12.62 -0.11 -6.81
C GLN A 10 12.92 -1.59 -6.58
N VAL A 11 14.20 -1.95 -6.58
CA VAL A 11 14.64 -3.32 -6.29
C VAL A 11 14.61 -3.57 -4.78
N ALA A 12 14.14 -4.75 -4.39
CA ALA A 12 14.22 -5.18 -3.01
C ALA A 12 15.67 -5.54 -2.63
N ALA A 13 16.09 -5.18 -1.42
CA ALA A 13 17.41 -5.53 -0.94
C ALA A 13 17.55 -7.05 -0.71
N ASP A 14 18.69 -7.63 -1.08
CA ASP A 14 18.95 -9.06 -0.93
C ASP A 14 18.81 -9.53 0.52
N ALA A 15 19.27 -8.76 1.50
CA ALA A 15 19.10 -9.09 2.91
C ALA A 15 17.61 -9.24 3.32
N ALA A 16 16.72 -8.44 2.73
CA ALA A 16 15.28 -8.55 2.99
C ALA A 16 14.67 -9.80 2.33
N LEU A 17 15.15 -10.19 1.14
CA LEU A 17 14.77 -11.45 0.50
C LEU A 17 15.30 -12.67 1.27
N GLN A 18 16.52 -12.61 1.77
CA GLN A 18 17.08 -13.66 2.64
C GLN A 18 16.24 -13.87 3.89
N GLN A 19 15.74 -12.81 4.52
CA GLN A 19 14.86 -12.94 5.70
C GLN A 19 13.54 -13.64 5.35
N ILE A 20 12.96 -13.33 4.18
CA ILE A 20 11.76 -14.04 3.70
C ILE A 20 12.09 -15.52 3.47
N ASN A 21 13.23 -15.86 2.86
CA ASN A 21 13.63 -17.23 2.61
C ASN A 21 13.80 -18.04 3.91
N LEU A 22 14.43 -17.46 4.94
CA LEU A 22 14.56 -18.11 6.25
C LEU A 22 13.20 -18.40 6.87
N ASN A 23 12.30 -17.43 6.87
CA ASN A 23 10.97 -17.59 7.41
C ASN A 23 10.13 -18.58 6.57
N PHE A 24 10.30 -18.59 5.25
CA PHE A 24 9.66 -19.57 4.36
C PHE A 24 10.09 -20.99 4.68
N GLN A 25 11.39 -21.25 4.84
CA GLN A 25 11.92 -22.57 5.20
C GLN A 25 11.36 -23.05 6.54
N GLN A 26 11.33 -22.17 7.55
CA GLN A 26 10.72 -22.45 8.85
C GLN A 26 9.21 -22.74 8.69
N GLY A 27 8.50 -21.96 7.89
CA GLY A 27 7.07 -22.15 7.63
C GLY A 27 6.75 -23.45 6.92
N ALA A 28 7.59 -23.87 5.98
CA ALA A 28 7.40 -25.12 5.25
C ALA A 28 7.39 -26.34 6.17
N ALA A 29 8.15 -26.31 7.29
CA ALA A 29 8.17 -27.37 8.28
C ALA A 29 6.82 -27.55 9.02
N TRP A 30 5.95 -26.55 8.99
CA TRP A 30 4.62 -26.59 9.59
C TRP A 30 3.52 -27.10 8.63
N ARG A 31 3.82 -27.29 7.34
CA ARG A 31 2.87 -27.84 6.37
C ARG A 31 2.99 -29.35 6.29
N VAL A 32 1.86 -30.00 6.23
CA VAL A 32 1.75 -31.47 6.08
C VAL A 32 0.66 -31.81 5.06
N LEU A 33 0.82 -32.92 4.35
CA LEU A 33 -0.26 -33.49 3.55
C LEU A 33 -1.14 -34.34 4.46
N ARG A 34 -2.44 -34.11 4.39
CA ARG A 34 -3.46 -34.93 5.07
C ARG A 34 -4.60 -35.22 4.08
N THR A 35 -5.30 -36.31 4.33
CA THR A 35 -6.55 -36.60 3.65
C THR A 35 -7.67 -35.78 4.28
N VAL A 36 -8.32 -34.93 3.47
CA VAL A 36 -9.50 -34.16 3.83
C VAL A 36 -10.60 -34.55 2.86
N ASP A 37 -11.70 -35.06 3.35
CA ASP A 37 -12.85 -35.54 2.56
C ASP A 37 -12.43 -36.51 1.44
N GLY A 38 -11.54 -37.44 1.74
CA GLY A 38 -11.04 -38.46 0.80
C GLY A 38 -9.98 -37.96 -0.19
N THR A 39 -9.60 -36.70 -0.18
CA THR A 39 -8.59 -36.12 -1.08
C THR A 39 -7.35 -35.64 -0.33
N PRO A 40 -6.13 -35.82 -0.88
CA PRO A 40 -4.93 -35.24 -0.32
C PRO A 40 -5.00 -33.71 -0.36
N ALA A 41 -4.79 -33.06 0.77
CA ALA A 41 -4.79 -31.62 0.90
C ALA A 41 -3.67 -31.14 1.84
N TRP A 42 -3.18 -29.92 1.61
CA TRP A 42 -2.26 -29.27 2.52
C TRP A 42 -2.97 -28.83 3.79
N ALA A 43 -2.42 -29.22 4.92
CA ALA A 43 -2.87 -28.80 6.24
C ALA A 43 -1.71 -28.21 7.04
N TRP A 44 -2.03 -27.53 8.13
CA TRP A 44 -1.06 -27.02 9.09
C TRP A 44 -0.97 -27.97 10.28
N LYS A 45 0.23 -28.11 10.83
CA LYS A 45 0.42 -28.84 12.09
C LYS A 45 -0.30 -28.10 13.22
N THR A 46 -0.75 -28.85 14.21
CA THR A 46 -1.32 -28.28 15.44
C THR A 46 -0.20 -27.68 16.28
N CYS A 47 -0.36 -26.47 16.77
CA CYS A 47 0.55 -25.81 17.69
C CYS A 47 0.17 -26.18 19.13
N THR A 48 1.15 -26.42 19.96
CA THR A 48 0.97 -26.81 21.37
C THR A 48 1.23 -25.66 22.35
N ASN A 49 1.91 -24.61 21.89
CA ASN A 49 2.27 -23.46 22.68
C ASN A 49 2.33 -22.17 21.83
N ALA A 50 2.45 -21.01 22.49
CA ALA A 50 2.47 -19.71 21.85
C ALA A 50 3.69 -19.51 20.93
N GLN A 51 4.83 -20.09 21.24
CA GLN A 51 6.04 -19.99 20.43
C GLN A 51 5.88 -20.70 19.08
N GLU A 52 5.32 -21.91 19.11
CA GLU A 52 4.99 -22.67 17.90
C GLU A 52 3.94 -21.93 17.04
N LEU A 53 2.92 -21.38 17.68
CA LEU A 53 1.91 -20.59 16.98
C LEU A 53 2.54 -19.38 16.28
N THR A 54 3.42 -18.66 16.95
CA THR A 54 4.13 -17.51 16.37
C THR A 54 4.99 -17.93 15.18
N ALA A 55 5.77 -19.00 15.31
CA ALA A 55 6.62 -19.52 14.25
C ALA A 55 5.79 -19.98 13.03
N MET A 56 4.68 -20.66 13.27
CA MET A 56 3.75 -21.09 12.22
C MET A 56 3.12 -19.90 11.49
N LEU A 57 2.68 -18.87 12.21
CA LEU A 57 2.07 -17.66 11.61
C LEU A 57 3.08 -16.88 10.77
N ILE A 58 4.29 -16.65 11.28
CA ILE A 58 5.37 -15.99 10.53
C ILE A 58 5.72 -16.78 9.27
N GLY A 59 5.86 -18.10 9.40
CA GLY A 59 6.13 -18.97 8.27
C GLY A 59 5.01 -18.97 7.23
N ARG A 60 3.75 -18.96 7.65
CA ARG A 60 2.59 -18.83 6.77
C ARG A 60 2.63 -17.52 5.98
N LEU A 61 2.87 -16.41 6.66
CA LEU A 61 3.01 -15.11 6.02
C LEU A 61 4.17 -15.08 5.00
N ALA A 62 5.29 -15.73 5.31
CA ALA A 62 6.42 -15.83 4.40
C ALA A 62 6.10 -16.66 3.15
N ILE A 63 5.35 -17.75 3.29
CA ILE A 63 4.88 -18.56 2.15
C ILE A 63 3.98 -17.73 1.22
N GLU A 64 3.00 -17.02 1.77
CA GLU A 64 2.11 -16.16 0.98
C GLU A 64 2.88 -14.99 0.32
N ALA A 65 3.82 -14.39 1.07
CA ALA A 65 4.71 -13.35 0.54
C ALA A 65 5.54 -13.86 -0.64
N THR A 66 6.11 -15.07 -0.54
CA THR A 66 6.89 -15.68 -1.61
C THR A 66 6.02 -15.95 -2.84
N GLN A 67 4.81 -16.47 -2.67
CA GLN A 67 3.87 -16.67 -3.76
C GLN A 67 3.53 -15.36 -4.48
N LEU A 68 3.28 -14.29 -3.72
CA LEU A 68 3.03 -12.97 -4.30
C LEU A 68 4.24 -12.44 -5.07
N LEU A 69 5.45 -12.64 -4.56
CA LEU A 69 6.68 -12.18 -5.22
C LEU A 69 6.98 -12.92 -6.53
N VAL A 70 6.69 -14.22 -6.59
CA VAL A 70 7.05 -15.07 -7.74
C VAL A 70 5.94 -15.13 -8.80
N SER A 71 4.69 -15.28 -8.37
CA SER A 71 3.55 -15.50 -9.27
C SER A 71 2.56 -14.34 -9.31
N GLY A 72 2.69 -13.36 -8.42
CA GLY A 72 1.80 -12.20 -8.36
C GLY A 72 2.07 -11.15 -9.44
N ASP A 73 1.06 -10.40 -9.78
CA ASP A 73 1.23 -9.19 -10.60
C ASP A 73 1.78 -8.04 -9.73
N LEU A 74 3.11 -7.97 -9.61
CA LEU A 74 3.78 -6.93 -8.84
C LEU A 74 3.51 -5.52 -9.38
N ARG A 75 3.00 -5.37 -10.61
CA ARG A 75 2.54 -4.07 -11.14
C ARG A 75 1.29 -3.58 -10.44
N ALA A 76 0.52 -4.50 -9.84
CA ALA A 76 -0.63 -4.16 -9.00
C ALA A 76 -0.23 -3.70 -7.59
N LEU A 77 1.01 -3.93 -7.17
CA LEU A 77 1.51 -3.46 -5.88
C LEU A 77 1.80 -1.95 -5.96
N LYS A 78 1.18 -1.17 -5.09
CA LYS A 78 1.27 0.29 -5.09
C LYS A 78 1.46 0.84 -3.68
N CYS A 79 2.11 1.99 -3.58
CA CYS A 79 2.10 2.85 -2.41
C CYS A 79 0.97 3.86 -2.52
N CYS A 80 0.31 4.19 -1.41
CA CYS A 80 -0.70 5.24 -1.37
C CYS A 80 -0.07 6.60 -1.66
N THR A 81 -0.72 7.39 -2.53
CA THR A 81 -0.22 8.71 -2.93
C THR A 81 -0.80 9.85 -2.08
N ALA A 82 -1.57 9.55 -1.04
CA ALA A 82 -2.08 10.57 -0.13
C ALA A 82 -0.96 11.08 0.77
N THR A 83 -0.97 12.39 1.03
CA THR A 83 -0.07 13.01 2.00
C THR A 83 -0.21 12.31 3.35
N ASP A 84 0.88 12.04 4.02
CA ASP A 84 0.95 11.35 5.32
C ASP A 84 0.36 9.91 5.29
N CYS A 85 0.56 9.18 4.17
CA CYS A 85 0.13 7.79 4.08
C CYS A 85 1.16 6.95 3.31
N ASP A 86 1.85 6.07 4.02
CA ASP A 86 2.84 5.13 3.47
C ASP A 86 2.28 3.70 3.30
N TRP A 87 0.96 3.54 3.30
CA TRP A 87 0.36 2.22 3.13
C TRP A 87 0.59 1.69 1.72
N ILE A 88 1.03 0.44 1.66
CA ILE A 88 1.09 -0.34 0.43
C ILE A 88 -0.19 -1.16 0.27
N PHE A 89 -0.62 -1.34 -0.97
CA PHE A 89 -1.82 -2.11 -1.29
C PHE A 89 -1.71 -2.79 -2.66
N LEU A 90 -2.50 -3.83 -2.87
CA LEU A 90 -2.68 -4.43 -4.19
C LEU A 90 -3.88 -3.78 -4.88
N ASP A 91 -3.65 -3.22 -6.05
CA ASP A 91 -4.70 -2.67 -6.89
C ASP A 91 -5.39 -3.78 -7.69
N ILE A 92 -6.43 -4.37 -7.11
CA ILE A 92 -7.25 -5.42 -7.73
C ILE A 92 -8.36 -4.86 -8.63
N SER A 93 -8.42 -3.52 -8.83
CA SER A 93 -9.42 -2.91 -9.71
C SER A 93 -9.17 -3.28 -11.18
N LYS A 94 -10.24 -3.28 -11.97
CA LYS A 94 -10.19 -3.66 -13.40
C LYS A 94 -9.16 -2.83 -14.20
N ASN A 95 -9.09 -1.55 -13.94
CA ASN A 95 -8.24 -0.63 -14.70
C ASN A 95 -6.86 -0.38 -14.07
N LYS A 96 -6.58 -0.93 -12.88
CA LYS A 96 -5.30 -0.74 -12.15
C LYS A 96 -4.90 0.74 -11.99
N LEU A 97 -5.87 1.65 -11.85
CA LEU A 97 -5.65 3.10 -11.75
C LEU A 97 -5.85 3.67 -10.34
N ARG A 98 -6.05 2.81 -9.36
CA ARG A 98 -6.23 3.22 -7.97
C ARG A 98 -4.97 3.90 -7.43
N LYS A 99 -5.12 5.08 -6.83
CA LYS A 99 -4.04 5.90 -6.27
C LYS A 99 -3.98 5.84 -4.75
N TRP A 100 -5.09 5.55 -4.09
CA TRP A 100 -5.22 5.57 -2.63
C TRP A 100 -5.51 4.17 -2.08
N CYS A 101 -4.93 3.86 -0.94
CA CYS A 101 -5.20 2.59 -0.25
C CYS A 101 -6.67 2.43 0.14
N GLN A 102 -7.33 3.55 0.48
CA GLN A 102 -8.76 3.59 0.78
C GLN A 102 -9.36 4.91 0.28
N MET A 103 -10.39 4.81 -0.58
CA MET A 103 -11.02 5.98 -1.18
C MET A 103 -11.75 6.85 -0.16
N SER A 104 -12.47 6.24 0.77
CA SER A 104 -13.25 6.94 1.81
C SER A 104 -12.38 7.69 2.83
N VAL A 105 -11.12 7.34 2.98
CA VAL A 105 -10.19 8.00 3.91
C VAL A 105 -9.19 8.84 3.15
N CYS A 106 -8.24 8.21 2.47
CA CYS A 106 -7.15 8.92 1.80
C CYS A 106 -7.63 9.72 0.59
N GLY A 107 -8.56 9.15 -0.23
CA GLY A 107 -9.12 9.85 -1.38
C GLY A 107 -9.94 11.07 -0.97
N SER A 108 -10.78 10.95 0.05
CA SER A 108 -11.59 12.06 0.58
C SER A 108 -10.72 13.16 1.18
N ARG A 109 -9.69 12.81 1.96
CA ARG A 109 -8.73 13.76 2.54
C ARG A 109 -8.01 14.57 1.45
N GLU A 110 -7.50 13.92 0.42
CA GLU A 110 -6.84 14.58 -0.70
C GLU A 110 -7.78 15.50 -1.50
N LYS A 111 -9.03 15.09 -1.68
CA LYS A 111 -10.03 15.93 -2.33
C LYS A 111 -10.30 17.21 -1.55
N LEU A 112 -10.47 17.09 -0.22
CA LEU A 112 -10.68 18.25 0.66
C LEU A 112 -9.47 19.18 0.69
N SER A 113 -8.25 18.64 0.74
CA SER A 113 -7.02 19.43 0.69
C SER A 113 -6.93 20.27 -0.59
N ARG A 114 -7.25 19.67 -1.74
CA ARG A 114 -7.24 20.38 -3.03
C ARG A 114 -8.28 21.50 -3.09
N LEU A 115 -9.47 21.29 -2.53
CA LEU A 115 -10.51 22.30 -2.48
C LEU A 115 -10.05 23.51 -1.65
N LYS A 116 -9.49 23.29 -0.46
CA LYS A 116 -8.94 24.36 0.39
C LYS A 116 -7.85 25.17 -0.33
N THR A 117 -6.92 24.48 -1.02
CA THR A 117 -5.86 25.16 -1.78
C THR A 117 -6.42 26.02 -2.92
N GLN A 118 -7.50 25.56 -3.57
CA GLN A 118 -8.17 26.33 -4.64
C GLN A 118 -8.90 27.57 -4.09
N GLU A 119 -9.55 27.46 -2.94
CA GLU A 119 -10.21 28.60 -2.27
C GLU A 119 -9.20 29.68 -1.89
N THR A 120 -8.12 29.32 -1.21
CA THR A 120 -7.05 30.24 -0.86
C THR A 120 -6.45 30.93 -2.09
N ARG A 121 -6.30 30.22 -3.20
CA ARG A 121 -5.78 30.80 -4.44
C ARG A 121 -6.75 31.78 -5.11
N ARG A 122 -8.06 31.58 -4.96
CA ARG A 122 -9.08 32.49 -5.45
C ARG A 122 -9.14 33.76 -4.62
N GLU A 123 -9.05 33.67 -3.31
CA GLU A 123 -9.04 34.82 -2.39
C GLU A 123 -7.84 35.73 -2.67
N VAL A 124 -6.64 35.18 -2.86
CA VAL A 124 -5.43 35.95 -3.20
C VAL A 124 -5.53 36.65 -4.54
N HIS A 125 -6.30 36.10 -5.52
CA HIS A 125 -6.50 36.73 -6.83
C HIS A 125 -7.59 37.80 -6.83
N SER A 126 -8.58 37.71 -5.92
CA SER A 126 -9.65 38.70 -5.83
C SER A 126 -9.18 39.98 -5.12
N ASP A 127 -8.22 39.85 -4.18
CA ASP A 127 -7.69 41.00 -3.43
C ASP A 127 -6.69 41.85 -4.25
N GLY A 128 -6.12 41.30 -5.31
CA GLY A 128 -5.21 42.02 -6.23
C GLY A 128 -5.89 42.84 -7.31
N SER A 129 -7.20 42.66 -7.57
CA SER A 129 -7.91 43.36 -8.64
C SER A 129 -8.54 44.70 -8.23
N ASP A 130 -8.67 44.98 -6.94
CA ASP A 130 -9.25 46.25 -6.44
C ASP A 130 -8.23 47.37 -6.29
N LEU A 131 -6.93 47.09 -6.38
CA LEU A 131 -5.87 48.11 -6.23
C LEU A 131 -5.60 48.93 -7.51
N TYR A 132 -6.17 48.57 -8.66
CA TYR A 132 -5.94 49.28 -9.93
C TYR A 132 -7.13 50.12 -10.40
N ARG A 133 -8.19 50.32 -9.58
CA ARG A 133 -9.37 51.10 -9.93
C ARG A 133 -9.44 52.53 -9.36
N LEU A 134 -8.39 52.99 -8.68
CA LEU A 134 -8.33 54.34 -8.14
C LEU A 134 -7.19 55.16 -8.77
N GLY A 135 -7.30 55.46 -10.05
CA GLY A 135 -6.27 56.22 -10.71
C GLY A 135 -6.72 56.88 -12.03
N ASP A 136 -7.96 57.39 -12.11
CA ASP A 136 -8.31 58.36 -13.14
C ASP A 136 -9.28 59.38 -12.59
N VAL A 137 -8.72 60.40 -11.95
CA VAL A 137 -9.39 61.65 -11.72
C VAL A 137 -8.48 62.76 -12.24
N THR A 138 -8.75 63.15 -13.47
CA THR A 138 -8.86 64.53 -13.96
C THR A 138 -7.85 65.54 -13.57
N THR A 139 -7.28 66.19 -14.54
CA THR A 139 -7.11 67.65 -14.42
C THR A 139 -7.29 68.38 -15.77
N LEU A 140 -8.06 69.41 -15.74
CA LEU A 140 -8.29 70.55 -16.59
C LEU A 140 -7.04 71.08 -17.31
#